data_40c869d8dbfdcd8bb844cc20334ad3d2
#
_entry.id   40c869d8dbfdcd8bb844cc20334ad3d2
#
_cell.length_a   1.000
_cell.length_b   1.000
_cell.length_c   1.000
_cell.angle_alpha   90.00
_cell.angle_beta   90.00
_cell.angle_gamma   90.00
#
_symmetry.space_group_name_H-M   'P 1'
#
loop_
_entity.id
_entity.type
_entity.pdbx_description
1 polymer ?
#
loop_
_entity_poly.entity_id
_entity_poly.type
_entity_poly.pdbx_seq_one_letter_code
_entity_poly.pdbx_strand_id
1 'polypeptide(L)'
;MTSLSRGRPTISESELTPAVKTALAHRVKGKTWKECAKSAGIAYSTLRDWMRDNKEARNYLKEKVEDHLDQSYFYLAQSSPKVADEMLKMILDPKVKPYVKAPLFESFFRIVDKGFTDKNFREDMDEFREKMYQVEGNKVIDLYQHQKD
;
A
#
# COMPACT_ATOMS: atom_id res chain seq x y z
N MET A 1 -23.23 25.64 -49.41
CA MET A 1 -22.60 24.48 -48.73
C MET A 1 -21.69 25.00 -47.65
N THR A 2 -22.21 25.08 -46.43
CA THR A 2 -21.45 25.56 -45.25
C THR A 2 -20.66 24.41 -44.69
N SER A 3 -19.36 24.43 -44.91
CA SER A 3 -18.40 23.55 -44.26
C SER A 3 -18.37 23.85 -42.76
N LEU A 4 -19.03 23.02 -41.97
CA LEU A 4 -18.86 23.02 -40.51
C LEU A 4 -17.45 22.55 -40.23
N SER A 5 -16.54 23.48 -39.96
CA SER A 5 -15.25 23.23 -39.35
C SER A 5 -15.52 22.61 -37.97
N ARG A 6 -15.46 21.27 -37.90
CA ARG A 6 -15.41 20.58 -36.61
C ARG A 6 -14.13 21.03 -35.89
N GLY A 7 -14.27 21.97 -34.97
CA GLY A 7 -13.19 22.38 -34.12
C GLY A 7 -12.55 21.14 -33.48
N ARG A 8 -11.21 21.14 -33.39
CA ARG A 8 -10.49 20.06 -32.71
C ARG A 8 -11.03 19.97 -31.28
N PRO A 9 -11.45 18.78 -30.79
CA PRO A 9 -11.98 18.66 -29.44
C PRO A 9 -10.97 19.20 -28.42
N THR A 10 -11.45 19.97 -27.46
CA THR A 10 -10.61 20.48 -26.39
C THR A 10 -10.16 19.34 -25.49
N ILE A 11 -9.02 19.47 -24.81
CA ILE A 11 -8.52 18.43 -23.88
C ILE A 11 -9.58 18.07 -22.82
N SER A 12 -10.38 19.03 -22.38
CA SER A 12 -11.46 18.83 -21.41
C SER A 12 -12.56 17.88 -21.85
N GLU A 13 -12.77 17.75 -23.18
CA GLU A 13 -13.83 16.93 -23.79
C GLU A 13 -13.27 15.68 -24.50
N SER A 14 -11.94 15.53 -24.50
CA SER A 14 -11.28 14.43 -25.18
C SER A 14 -11.22 13.18 -24.31
N GLU A 15 -11.45 12.02 -24.89
CA GLU A 15 -11.18 10.74 -24.25
C GLU A 15 -9.67 10.59 -23.94
N LEU A 16 -9.36 9.88 -22.86
CA LEU A 16 -7.98 9.61 -22.45
C LEU A 16 -7.23 8.83 -23.53
N THR A 17 -6.20 9.44 -24.06
CA THR A 17 -5.32 8.77 -25.02
C THR A 17 -4.50 7.66 -24.36
N PRO A 18 -4.12 6.60 -25.10
CA PRO A 18 -3.26 5.54 -24.57
C PRO A 18 -1.95 6.06 -23.97
N ALA A 19 -1.36 7.08 -24.55
CA ALA A 19 -0.13 7.70 -24.05
C ALA A 19 -0.35 8.38 -22.68
N VAL A 20 -1.47 9.08 -22.50
CA VAL A 20 -1.82 9.66 -21.19
C VAL A 20 -2.07 8.57 -20.15
N LYS A 21 -2.82 7.52 -20.48
CA LYS A 21 -3.03 6.36 -19.60
C LYS A 21 -1.70 5.74 -19.16
N THR A 22 -0.77 5.55 -20.09
CA THR A 22 0.59 5.04 -19.82
C THR A 22 1.35 5.96 -18.88
N ALA A 23 1.34 7.28 -19.11
CA ALA A 23 1.98 8.24 -18.23
C ALA A 23 1.42 8.18 -16.80
N LEU A 24 0.10 8.11 -16.66
CA LEU A 24 -0.57 8.02 -15.36
C LEU A 24 -0.26 6.69 -14.64
N ALA A 25 -0.18 5.58 -15.37
CA ALA A 25 0.24 4.29 -14.80
C ALA A 25 1.68 4.33 -14.25
N HIS A 26 2.58 5.05 -14.91
CA HIS A 26 3.94 5.29 -14.39
C HIS A 26 3.94 6.19 -13.15
N ARG A 27 3.02 7.15 -13.07
CA ARG A 27 2.88 8.02 -11.90
C ARG A 27 2.47 7.24 -10.66
N VAL A 28 1.54 6.32 -10.77
CA VAL A 28 1.11 5.43 -9.68
C VAL A 28 2.28 4.62 -9.12
N LYS A 29 3.24 4.25 -9.97
CA LYS A 29 4.48 3.53 -9.57
C LYS A 29 5.56 4.44 -8.96
N GLY A 30 5.23 5.70 -8.64
CA GLY A 30 6.13 6.64 -7.95
C GLY A 30 7.06 7.44 -8.84
N LYS A 31 7.00 7.32 -10.18
CA LYS A 31 7.83 8.14 -11.09
C LYS A 31 7.42 9.62 -11.03
N THR A 32 8.38 10.50 -11.26
CA THR A 32 8.12 11.94 -11.40
C THR A 32 7.29 12.25 -12.63
N TRP A 33 6.56 13.35 -12.64
CA TRP A 33 5.75 13.77 -13.79
C TRP A 33 6.54 13.90 -15.10
N LYS A 34 7.79 14.36 -15.02
CA LYS A 34 8.69 14.47 -16.18
C LYS A 34 9.07 13.09 -16.73
N GLU A 35 9.39 12.16 -15.86
CA GLU A 35 9.69 10.76 -16.24
C GLU A 35 8.47 10.06 -16.81
N CYS A 36 7.26 10.31 -16.26
CA CYS A 36 6.02 9.77 -16.77
C CYS A 36 5.75 10.24 -18.21
N ALA A 37 5.89 11.53 -18.47
CA ALA A 37 5.73 12.11 -19.80
C ALA A 37 6.76 11.53 -20.79
N LYS A 38 8.02 11.46 -20.40
CA LYS A 38 9.10 10.87 -21.21
C LYS A 38 8.84 9.39 -21.52
N SER A 39 8.43 8.60 -20.51
CA SER A 39 8.14 7.17 -20.70
C SER A 39 6.94 6.92 -21.61
N ALA A 40 5.99 7.85 -21.68
CA ALA A 40 4.80 7.78 -22.52
C ALA A 40 4.98 8.45 -23.89
N GLY A 41 6.15 9.04 -24.18
CA GLY A 41 6.43 9.72 -25.44
C GLY A 41 5.63 11.00 -25.66
N ILE A 42 5.20 11.69 -24.60
CA ILE A 42 4.47 12.96 -24.65
C ILE A 42 5.25 14.09 -24.00
N ALA A 43 4.96 15.33 -24.38
CA ALA A 43 5.55 16.48 -23.72
C ALA A 43 5.01 16.63 -22.29
N TYR A 44 5.87 17.05 -21.38
CA TYR A 44 5.48 17.32 -20.00
C TYR A 44 4.36 18.36 -19.87
N SER A 45 4.40 19.42 -20.72
CA SER A 45 3.33 20.42 -20.78
C SER A 45 1.98 19.78 -21.15
N THR A 46 1.98 18.90 -22.14
CA THR A 46 0.77 18.18 -22.55
C THR A 46 0.19 17.35 -21.39
N LEU A 47 1.02 16.58 -20.67
CA LEU A 47 0.56 15.80 -19.54
C LEU A 47 0.00 16.69 -18.42
N ARG A 48 0.65 17.83 -18.15
CA ARG A 48 0.19 18.82 -17.18
C ARG A 48 -1.16 19.42 -17.58
N ASP A 49 -1.35 19.72 -18.86
CA ASP A 49 -2.60 20.29 -19.38
C ASP A 49 -3.74 19.25 -19.27
N TRP A 50 -3.48 17.97 -19.56
CA TRP A 50 -4.43 16.89 -19.30
C TRP A 50 -4.85 16.82 -17.82
N MET A 51 -3.91 16.90 -16.90
CA MET A 51 -4.24 16.85 -15.46
C MET A 51 -4.99 18.08 -14.96
N ARG A 52 -4.73 19.25 -15.57
CA ARG A 52 -5.42 20.48 -15.20
C ARG A 52 -6.86 20.52 -15.76
N ASP A 53 -7.03 20.21 -17.03
CA ASP A 53 -8.23 20.53 -17.77
C ASP A 53 -9.18 19.33 -17.92
N ASN A 54 -8.69 18.08 -17.85
CA ASN A 54 -9.50 16.89 -18.08
C ASN A 54 -9.86 16.20 -16.74
N LYS A 55 -11.17 16.12 -16.47
CA LYS A 55 -11.69 15.47 -15.25
C LYS A 55 -11.49 13.95 -15.28
N GLU A 56 -11.62 13.34 -16.45
CA GLU A 56 -11.47 11.91 -16.62
C GLU A 56 -10.01 11.46 -16.33
N ALA A 57 -9.02 12.28 -16.72
CA ALA A 57 -7.62 12.02 -16.40
C ALA A 57 -7.38 12.01 -14.88
N ARG A 58 -7.98 12.94 -14.15
CA ARG A 58 -7.88 12.97 -12.69
C ARG A 58 -8.58 11.78 -12.02
N ASN A 59 -9.76 11.43 -12.50
CA ASN A 59 -10.51 10.27 -12.01
C ASN A 59 -9.76 8.96 -12.26
N TYR A 60 -9.22 8.79 -13.48
CA TYR A 60 -8.42 7.64 -13.84
C TYR A 60 -7.18 7.49 -12.94
N LEU A 61 -6.46 8.59 -12.69
CA LEU A 61 -5.32 8.55 -11.78
C LEU A 61 -5.75 8.14 -10.37
N LYS A 62 -6.84 8.71 -9.86
CA LYS A 62 -7.37 8.38 -8.53
C LYS A 62 -7.71 6.89 -8.42
N GLU A 63 -8.47 6.34 -9.39
CA GLU A 63 -8.81 4.93 -9.45
C GLU A 63 -7.56 4.04 -9.46
N LYS A 64 -6.56 4.39 -10.29
CA LYS A 64 -5.32 3.60 -10.36
C LYS A 64 -4.47 3.69 -9.09
N VAL A 65 -4.52 4.79 -8.35
CA VAL A 65 -3.89 4.90 -7.03
C VAL A 65 -4.61 4.01 -6.01
N GLU A 66 -5.94 4.02 -6.00
CA GLU A 66 -6.75 3.14 -5.15
C GLU A 66 -6.47 1.66 -5.44
N ASP A 67 -6.51 1.24 -6.72
CA ASP A 67 -6.15 -0.12 -7.15
C ASP A 67 -4.75 -0.53 -6.66
N HIS A 68 -3.78 0.38 -6.77
CA HIS A 68 -2.39 0.11 -6.35
C HIS A 68 -2.24 -0.02 -4.84
N LEU A 69 -2.98 0.80 -4.08
CA LEU A 69 -3.03 0.69 -2.63
C LEU A 69 -3.65 -0.65 -2.20
N ASP A 70 -4.77 -1.05 -2.81
CA ASP A 70 -5.43 -2.33 -2.52
C ASP A 70 -4.50 -3.52 -2.81
N GLN A 71 -3.80 -3.50 -3.96
CA GLN A 71 -2.78 -4.52 -4.27
C GLN A 71 -1.63 -4.53 -3.26
N SER A 72 -1.20 -3.37 -2.79
CA SER A 72 -0.14 -3.25 -1.79
C SER A 72 -0.59 -3.80 -0.43
N TYR A 73 -1.81 -3.50 -0.01
CA TYR A 73 -2.40 -4.06 1.20
C TYR A 73 -2.55 -5.58 1.11
N PHE A 74 -3.02 -6.08 -0.03
CA PHE A 74 -3.13 -7.51 -0.27
C PHE A 74 -1.77 -8.22 -0.18
N TYR A 75 -0.73 -7.65 -0.80
CA TYR A 75 0.63 -8.17 -0.71
C TYR A 75 1.18 -8.16 0.73
N LEU A 76 0.94 -7.08 1.47
CA LEU A 76 1.32 -7.00 2.88
C LEU A 76 0.59 -8.05 3.73
N ALA A 77 -0.72 -8.22 3.51
CA ALA A 77 -1.50 -9.24 4.18
C ALA A 77 -0.97 -10.65 3.91
N GLN A 78 -0.66 -10.98 2.65
CA GLN A 78 -0.07 -12.27 2.29
C GLN A 78 1.34 -12.49 2.87
N SER A 79 2.10 -11.42 3.08
CA SER A 79 3.46 -11.50 3.59
C SER A 79 3.52 -11.52 5.12
N SER A 80 2.44 -11.10 5.79
CA SER A 80 2.40 -10.96 7.25
C SER A 80 2.67 -12.26 8.02
N PRO A 81 2.21 -13.46 7.60
CA PRO A 81 2.55 -14.71 8.28
C PRO A 81 4.06 -14.98 8.28
N LYS A 82 4.74 -14.74 7.15
CA LYS A 82 6.21 -14.91 7.06
C LYS A 82 6.94 -13.93 7.95
N VAL A 83 6.51 -12.69 7.99
CA VAL A 83 7.10 -11.66 8.87
C VAL A 83 6.87 -12.05 10.31
N ALA A 84 5.68 -12.51 10.66
CA ALA A 84 5.35 -13.00 11.99
C ALA A 84 6.25 -14.18 12.41
N ASP A 85 6.44 -15.16 11.54
CA ASP A 85 7.33 -16.30 11.78
C ASP A 85 8.79 -15.87 12.02
N GLU A 86 9.31 -14.96 11.22
CA GLU A 86 10.67 -14.45 11.39
C GLU A 86 10.82 -13.62 12.66
N MET A 87 9.84 -12.80 13.00
CA MET A 87 9.83 -12.06 14.25
C MET A 87 9.78 -13.02 15.46
N LEU A 88 8.96 -14.05 15.39
CA LEU A 88 8.88 -15.07 16.44
C LEU A 88 10.20 -15.80 16.62
N LYS A 89 10.86 -16.21 15.53
CA LYS A 89 12.19 -16.83 15.58
C LYS A 89 13.21 -15.93 16.27
N MET A 90 13.21 -14.62 15.95
CA MET A 90 14.09 -13.65 16.59
C MET A 90 13.80 -13.48 18.08
N ILE A 91 12.54 -13.51 18.48
CA ILE A 91 12.10 -13.39 19.86
C ILE A 91 12.51 -14.62 20.68
N LEU A 92 12.36 -15.81 20.11
CA LEU A 92 12.70 -17.08 20.76
C LEU A 92 14.20 -17.36 20.75
N ASP A 93 14.99 -16.72 19.89
CA ASP A 93 16.43 -16.92 19.83
C ASP A 93 17.12 -16.39 21.11
N PRO A 94 17.74 -17.27 21.93
CA PRO A 94 18.41 -16.85 23.14
C PRO A 94 19.63 -15.94 22.90
N LYS A 95 20.14 -15.88 21.67
CA LYS A 95 21.26 -15.00 21.29
C LYS A 95 20.83 -13.57 21.06
N VAL A 96 19.53 -13.32 20.79
CA VAL A 96 18.99 -11.98 20.59
C VAL A 96 18.77 -11.33 21.94
N LYS A 97 19.36 -10.15 22.12
CA LYS A 97 19.31 -9.40 23.39
C LYS A 97 17.89 -8.88 23.67
N PRO A 98 17.46 -8.85 24.96
CA PRO A 98 16.10 -8.45 25.34
C PRO A 98 15.67 -7.07 24.83
N TYR A 99 16.58 -6.09 24.78
CA TYR A 99 16.28 -4.74 24.32
C TYR A 99 15.95 -4.67 22.81
N VAL A 100 16.35 -5.70 22.03
CA VAL A 100 15.97 -5.83 20.62
C VAL A 100 14.59 -6.47 20.48
N LYS A 101 14.28 -7.41 21.36
CA LYS A 101 13.02 -8.17 21.33
C LYS A 101 11.80 -7.29 21.62
N ALA A 102 11.87 -6.45 22.64
CA ALA A 102 10.73 -5.63 23.07
C ALA A 102 10.22 -4.66 21.99
N PRO A 103 11.05 -3.86 21.29
CA PRO A 103 10.59 -3.01 20.20
C PRO A 103 10.02 -3.78 19.00
N LEU A 104 10.53 -4.98 18.74
CA LEU A 104 10.01 -5.83 17.67
C LEU A 104 8.58 -6.28 17.97
N PHE A 105 8.31 -6.70 19.20
CA PHE A 105 6.97 -7.03 19.65
C PHE A 105 6.02 -5.84 19.53
N GLU A 106 6.40 -4.70 20.07
CA GLU A 106 5.57 -3.51 20.05
C GLU A 106 5.27 -3.05 18.62
N SER A 107 6.27 -3.07 17.72
CA SER A 107 6.11 -2.71 16.33
C SER A 107 5.17 -3.66 15.60
N PHE A 108 5.30 -4.96 15.84
CA PHE A 108 4.43 -5.97 15.25
C PHE A 108 2.98 -5.77 15.65
N PHE A 109 2.68 -5.65 16.95
CA PHE A 109 1.32 -5.43 17.42
C PHE A 109 0.75 -4.09 16.98
N ARG A 110 1.56 -3.04 16.85
CA ARG A 110 1.12 -1.73 16.34
C ARG A 110 0.72 -1.79 14.87
N ILE A 111 1.42 -2.56 14.04
CA ILE A 111 1.06 -2.79 12.65
C ILE A 111 -0.26 -3.55 12.56
N VAL A 112 -0.43 -4.56 13.39
CA VAL A 112 -1.65 -5.37 13.49
C VAL A 112 -2.85 -4.52 13.90
N ASP A 113 -2.74 -3.72 14.96
CA ASP A 113 -3.83 -2.88 15.45
C ASP A 113 -4.24 -1.75 14.49
N LYS A 114 -3.31 -1.21 13.73
CA LYS A 114 -3.56 -0.05 12.87
C LYS A 114 -4.00 -0.35 11.44
N GLY A 115 -3.73 -1.55 10.93
CA GLY A 115 -3.76 -1.76 9.50
C GLY A 115 -4.78 -2.76 8.96
N PHE A 116 -5.25 -3.67 9.76
CA PHE A 116 -5.93 -4.82 9.19
C PHE A 116 -7.33 -5.01 9.76
N THR A 117 -8.31 -4.46 9.05
CA THR A 117 -9.74 -4.73 9.25
C THR A 117 -10.19 -6.01 8.54
N ASP A 118 -9.29 -6.74 7.88
CA ASP A 118 -9.63 -7.97 7.19
C ASP A 118 -9.92 -9.10 8.20
N LYS A 119 -11.09 -9.72 8.04
CA LYS A 119 -11.56 -10.82 8.90
C LYS A 119 -10.57 -11.99 8.89
N ASN A 120 -10.06 -12.37 7.72
CA ASN A 120 -9.11 -13.47 7.56
C ASN A 120 -7.81 -13.22 8.31
N PHE A 121 -7.32 -11.99 8.27
CA PHE A 121 -6.12 -11.61 9.01
C PHE A 121 -6.32 -11.67 10.53
N ARG A 122 -7.51 -11.33 11.02
CA ARG A 122 -7.84 -11.48 12.46
C ARG A 122 -7.85 -12.93 12.87
N GLU A 123 -8.45 -13.80 12.07
CA GLU A 123 -8.49 -15.24 12.31
C GLU A 123 -7.07 -15.84 12.33
N ASP A 124 -6.23 -15.49 11.36
CA ASP A 124 -4.82 -15.90 11.30
C ASP A 124 -4.00 -15.37 12.50
N MET A 125 -4.29 -14.14 12.94
CA MET A 125 -3.64 -13.54 14.12
C MET A 125 -4.07 -14.18 15.43
N ASP A 126 -5.34 -14.56 15.54
CA ASP A 126 -5.83 -15.26 16.74
C ASP A 126 -5.24 -16.68 16.81
N GLU A 127 -5.15 -17.40 15.69
CA GLU A 127 -4.44 -18.68 15.60
C GLU A 127 -2.94 -18.56 15.95
N PHE A 128 -2.28 -17.48 15.46
CA PHE A 128 -0.90 -17.19 15.80
C PHE A 128 -0.72 -16.89 17.29
N ARG A 129 -1.65 -16.13 17.88
CA ARG A 129 -1.66 -15.81 19.31
C ARG A 129 -1.82 -17.09 20.15
N GLU A 130 -2.74 -17.99 19.77
CA GLU A 130 -2.91 -19.28 20.45
C GLU A 130 -1.65 -20.14 20.37
N LYS A 131 -1.00 -20.21 19.19
CA LYS A 131 0.26 -20.94 19.04
C LYS A 131 1.38 -20.35 19.92
N MET A 132 1.44 -19.02 20.06
CA MET A 132 2.37 -18.37 20.97
C MET A 132 2.13 -18.74 22.44
N TYR A 133 0.87 -18.75 22.87
CA TYR A 133 0.52 -19.14 24.25
C TYR A 133 0.85 -20.61 24.53
N GLN A 134 0.74 -21.49 23.56
CA GLN A 134 1.10 -22.90 23.70
C GLN A 134 2.62 -23.12 23.82
N VAL A 135 3.43 -22.30 23.11
CA VAL A 135 4.91 -22.43 23.10
C VAL A 135 5.55 -21.86 24.35
N GLU A 136 5.00 -20.79 24.92
CA GLU A 136 5.64 -20.08 26.03
C GLU A 136 5.10 -20.43 27.42
N GLY A 137 4.15 -21.34 27.56
CA GLY A 137 3.65 -21.82 28.84
C GLY A 137 3.88 -20.84 30.01
N ASN A 138 3.01 -19.90 30.26
CA ASN A 138 2.93 -18.99 31.41
C ASN A 138 3.96 -17.85 31.55
N LYS A 139 5.03 -17.73 30.76
CA LYS A 139 6.02 -16.67 30.95
C LYS A 139 5.67 -15.33 30.30
N VAL A 140 4.82 -15.29 29.28
CA VAL A 140 4.44 -14.03 28.60
C VAL A 140 3.34 -13.28 29.35
N ILE A 141 2.54 -13.96 30.13
CA ILE A 141 1.43 -13.36 30.89
C ILE A 141 1.95 -12.42 31.99
N ASP A 142 3.12 -12.68 32.53
CA ASP A 142 3.71 -11.87 33.63
C ASP A 142 4.16 -10.47 33.21
N LEU A 143 4.47 -10.25 31.92
CA LEU A 143 4.92 -8.94 31.43
C LEU A 143 3.79 -7.91 31.29
N TYR A 144 2.55 -8.37 31.13
CA TYR A 144 1.39 -7.46 31.01
C TYR A 144 0.64 -7.22 32.33
N GLN A 145 0.85 -8.05 33.34
CA GLN A 145 0.20 -7.86 34.65
C GLN A 145 0.90 -6.82 35.54
N HIS A 146 2.17 -6.50 35.28
CA HIS A 146 2.92 -5.51 36.05
C HIS A 146 2.77 -4.05 35.61
N GLN A 147 1.89 -3.74 34.63
CA GLN A 147 1.61 -2.36 34.21
C GLN A 147 0.28 -1.80 34.76
N LYS A 148 -0.34 -2.46 35.74
CA LYS A 148 -1.63 -2.01 36.31
C LYS A 148 -1.59 -1.72 37.82
N ASP A 149 -0.40 -1.43 38.38
CA ASP A 149 -0.28 -0.86 39.71
C ASP A 149 0.37 0.53 39.67
#